data_27e3056e81f91cd097b7b616c47d70cf
#
_entry.id   27e3056e81f91cd097b7b616c47d70cf
#
_cell.length_a   1.000
_cell.length_b   1.000
_cell.length_c   1.000
_cell.angle_alpha   90.00
_cell.angle_beta   90.00
_cell.angle_gamma   90.00
#
_symmetry.space_group_name_H-M   'P 1'
#
loop_
_entity.id
_entity.type
_entity.pdbx_description
1 polymer ?
#
loop_
_entity_poly.entity_id
_entity_poly.type
_entity_poly.pdbx_seq_one_letter_code
_entity_poly.pdbx_strand_id
1 'polypeptide(L)'
;MARAGRQEVTAARRRVLAVDVGGTHVKVLATGRRTAIHIPSGPHMTARAMVAAVRKQTATWKYDVVSIGFPGPVLHGKPVAEPKNLGGGWVGFDFRKAFRKPVKMVNDAAMQALGSYRGGRMLFLGLGTGLGTALIVDGVLEPMEIAHLPYRKGRTYEDYVGIRGLQRLGKKKWRRHVADVVQTLATALEAEDVVLGGGNAKKLDTLPPHARLGDNANAFAGGFRLWDDAIAGAGDGERLPPRPKRR
;
A
#
# COMPACT_ATOMS: atom_id res chain seq x y z
N MET A 1 -11.71 -48.85 15.52
CA MET A 1 -12.03 -47.55 14.96
C MET A 1 -10.77 -46.71 14.93
N ALA A 2 -10.11 -46.63 13.78
CA ALA A 2 -8.85 -45.89 13.60
C ALA A 2 -9.17 -44.44 13.29
N ARG A 3 -8.69 -43.51 14.15
CA ARG A 3 -8.69 -42.06 13.89
C ARG A 3 -7.64 -41.77 12.82
N ALA A 4 -8.09 -41.44 11.62
CA ALA A 4 -7.23 -40.87 10.59
C ALA A 4 -6.73 -39.48 11.05
N GLY A 5 -5.46 -39.39 11.42
CA GLY A 5 -4.77 -38.11 11.67
C GLY A 5 -4.69 -37.31 10.37
N ARG A 6 -5.40 -36.20 10.28
CA ARG A 6 -5.16 -35.17 9.27
C ARG A 6 -3.76 -34.61 9.54
N GLN A 7 -2.79 -34.99 8.74
CA GLN A 7 -1.53 -34.27 8.65
C GLN A 7 -1.84 -32.88 8.04
N GLU A 8 -1.80 -31.84 8.87
CA GLU A 8 -1.68 -30.46 8.38
C GLU A 8 -0.33 -30.35 7.63
N VAL A 9 -0.40 -30.38 6.31
CA VAL A 9 0.71 -30.01 5.46
C VAL A 9 0.91 -28.51 5.68
N THR A 10 1.84 -28.12 6.54
CA THR A 10 2.29 -26.73 6.69
C THR A 10 2.84 -26.29 5.33
N ALA A 11 2.07 -25.51 4.57
CA ALA A 11 2.50 -24.92 3.32
C ALA A 11 3.80 -24.14 3.59
N ALA A 12 4.88 -24.52 2.93
CA ALA A 12 6.18 -23.88 3.09
C ALA A 12 6.03 -22.38 2.86
N ARG A 13 6.33 -21.56 3.87
CA ARG A 13 6.15 -20.11 3.83
C ARG A 13 6.95 -19.53 2.67
N ARG A 14 6.27 -18.92 1.69
CA ARG A 14 6.88 -18.34 0.48
C ARG A 14 7.90 -17.27 0.85
N ARG A 15 9.05 -17.27 0.20
CA ARG A 15 10.03 -16.19 0.33
C ARG A 15 9.64 -15.06 -0.62
N VAL A 16 9.32 -13.91 -0.07
CA VAL A 16 8.80 -12.76 -0.78
C VAL A 16 9.88 -11.71 -0.96
N LEU A 17 9.99 -11.15 -2.16
CA LEU A 17 10.70 -9.89 -2.41
C LEU A 17 9.67 -8.76 -2.40
N ALA A 18 9.71 -7.89 -1.39
CA ALA A 18 8.88 -6.71 -1.32
C ALA A 18 9.60 -5.51 -1.92
N VAL A 19 8.96 -4.84 -2.87
CA VAL A 19 9.46 -3.67 -3.60
C VAL A 19 8.50 -2.50 -3.33
N ASP A 20 8.97 -1.49 -2.61
CA ASP A 20 8.24 -0.24 -2.33
C ASP A 20 8.75 0.83 -3.31
N VAL A 21 7.91 1.20 -4.29
CA VAL A 21 8.27 2.13 -5.35
C VAL A 21 7.92 3.54 -4.93
N GLY A 22 8.93 4.34 -4.62
CA GLY A 22 8.77 5.76 -4.28
C GLY A 22 9.33 6.70 -5.34
N GLY A 23 8.95 7.96 -5.31
CA GLY A 23 9.39 8.98 -6.27
C GLY A 23 10.87 9.36 -6.16
N THR A 24 11.54 9.07 -5.03
CA THR A 24 12.98 9.35 -4.81
C THR A 24 13.81 8.09 -4.66
N HIS A 25 13.23 7.02 -4.14
CA HIS A 25 13.89 5.73 -3.97
C HIS A 25 12.90 4.59 -4.18
N VAL A 26 13.37 3.55 -4.84
CA VAL A 26 12.77 2.22 -4.76
C VAL A 26 13.45 1.48 -3.62
N LYS A 27 12.67 1.03 -2.64
CA LYS A 27 13.18 0.28 -1.49
C LYS A 27 12.84 -1.20 -1.66
N VAL A 28 13.77 -2.06 -1.32
CA VAL A 28 13.65 -3.49 -1.57
C VAL A 28 14.08 -4.29 -0.34
N LEU A 29 13.25 -5.23 0.08
CA LEU A 29 13.56 -6.15 1.17
C LEU A 29 13.03 -7.55 0.84
N ALA A 30 13.78 -8.59 1.17
CA ALA A 30 13.32 -9.96 1.06
C ALA A 30 13.08 -10.59 2.44
N THR A 31 12.15 -11.54 2.50
CA THR A 31 11.90 -12.35 3.70
C THR A 31 13.21 -12.89 4.29
N GLY A 32 13.38 -12.75 5.60
CA GLY A 32 14.57 -13.17 6.33
C GLY A 32 15.74 -12.19 6.31
N ARG A 33 15.66 -11.09 5.55
CA ARG A 33 16.67 -10.02 5.59
C ARG A 33 16.27 -8.92 6.55
N ARG A 34 17.27 -8.26 7.16
CA ARG A 34 17.08 -7.19 8.15
C ARG A 34 17.25 -5.80 7.56
N THR A 35 18.03 -5.67 6.49
CA THR A 35 18.39 -4.38 5.89
C THR A 35 17.83 -4.28 4.48
N ALA A 36 17.07 -3.22 4.23
CA ALA A 36 16.54 -2.89 2.91
C ALA A 36 17.63 -2.27 2.02
N ILE A 37 17.55 -2.55 0.73
CA ILE A 37 18.31 -1.84 -0.30
C ILE A 37 17.49 -0.62 -0.75
N HIS A 38 18.16 0.51 -0.95
CA HIS A 38 17.59 1.74 -1.47
C HIS A 38 18.21 2.01 -2.84
N ILE A 39 17.38 2.02 -3.88
CA ILE A 39 17.77 2.29 -5.27
C ILE A 39 17.27 3.70 -5.61
N PRO A 40 18.12 4.65 -5.99
CA PRO A 40 17.67 5.96 -6.42
C PRO A 40 16.64 5.85 -7.54
N SER A 41 15.57 6.62 -7.46
CA SER A 41 14.51 6.73 -8.46
C SER A 41 14.30 8.17 -8.88
N GLY A 42 13.23 8.49 -9.60
CA GLY A 42 12.92 9.84 -10.05
C GLY A 42 12.34 9.86 -11.46
N PRO A 43 12.27 11.04 -12.11
CA PRO A 43 11.55 11.23 -13.38
C PRO A 43 12.01 10.34 -14.54
N HIS A 44 13.19 9.76 -14.45
CA HIS A 44 13.74 8.86 -15.50
C HIS A 44 13.56 7.36 -15.16
N MET A 45 13.03 7.01 -13.99
CA MET A 45 12.82 5.63 -13.56
C MET A 45 11.59 5.04 -14.27
N THR A 46 11.81 4.35 -15.39
CA THR A 46 10.76 3.58 -16.08
C THR A 46 10.52 2.23 -15.39
N ALA A 47 9.38 1.57 -15.66
CA ALA A 47 9.10 0.22 -15.17
C ALA A 47 10.24 -0.78 -15.50
N ARG A 48 10.74 -0.73 -16.73
CA ARG A 48 11.87 -1.58 -17.19
C ARG A 48 13.14 -1.31 -16.41
N ALA A 49 13.48 -0.03 -16.21
CA ALA A 49 14.67 0.37 -15.45
C ALA A 49 14.57 -0.07 -13.98
N MET A 50 13.41 0.11 -13.36
CA MET A 50 13.15 -0.35 -11.99
C MET A 50 13.37 -1.85 -11.86
N VAL A 51 12.75 -2.68 -12.72
CA VAL A 51 12.91 -4.13 -12.65
C VAL A 51 14.37 -4.54 -12.87
N ALA A 52 15.07 -3.93 -13.84
CA ALA A 52 16.49 -4.21 -14.10
C ALA A 52 17.36 -3.90 -12.88
N ALA A 53 17.16 -2.72 -12.26
CA ALA A 53 17.91 -2.30 -11.09
C ALA A 53 17.64 -3.21 -9.87
N VAL A 54 16.36 -3.55 -9.60
CA VAL A 54 15.98 -4.48 -8.52
C VAL A 54 16.64 -5.84 -8.74
N ARG A 55 16.52 -6.43 -9.94
CA ARG A 55 17.12 -7.74 -10.26
C ARG A 55 18.65 -7.72 -10.11
N LYS A 56 19.33 -6.65 -10.55
CA LYS A 56 20.77 -6.49 -10.39
C LYS A 56 21.16 -6.48 -8.91
N GLN A 57 20.49 -5.69 -8.09
CA GLN A 57 20.80 -5.54 -6.67
C GLN A 57 20.42 -6.78 -5.84
N THR A 58 19.47 -7.58 -6.31
CA THR A 58 19.00 -8.78 -5.62
C THR A 58 19.47 -10.08 -6.29
N ALA A 59 20.49 -10.04 -7.15
CA ALA A 59 20.95 -11.19 -7.94
C ALA A 59 21.32 -12.42 -7.10
N THR A 60 21.84 -12.21 -5.90
CA THR A 60 22.22 -13.27 -4.96
C THR A 60 21.11 -13.63 -3.96
N TRP A 61 19.96 -12.95 -4.01
CA TRP A 61 18.89 -13.18 -3.06
C TRP A 61 17.97 -14.33 -3.53
N LYS A 62 17.53 -15.12 -2.56
CA LYS A 62 16.58 -16.22 -2.83
C LYS A 62 15.17 -15.75 -2.48
N TYR A 63 14.30 -15.66 -3.48
CA TYR A 63 12.86 -15.36 -3.33
C TYR A 63 12.06 -16.12 -4.37
N ASP A 64 10.81 -16.41 -4.05
CA ASP A 64 9.91 -17.21 -4.86
C ASP A 64 8.88 -16.34 -5.59
N VAL A 65 8.49 -15.23 -4.96
CA VAL A 65 7.44 -14.31 -5.42
C VAL A 65 7.83 -12.85 -5.15
N VAL A 66 7.15 -11.91 -5.82
CA VAL A 66 7.43 -10.46 -5.71
C VAL A 66 6.15 -9.71 -5.36
N SER A 67 6.24 -8.81 -4.39
CA SER A 67 5.21 -7.82 -4.08
C SER A 67 5.68 -6.45 -4.52
N ILE A 68 4.81 -5.65 -5.13
CA ILE A 68 5.13 -4.28 -5.56
C ILE A 68 4.10 -3.32 -4.97
N GLY A 69 4.55 -2.35 -4.17
CA GLY A 69 3.80 -1.16 -3.80
C GLY A 69 4.05 -0.07 -4.84
N PHE A 70 3.01 0.33 -5.57
CA PHE A 70 3.10 1.26 -6.69
C PHE A 70 2.54 2.64 -6.29
N PRO A 71 3.23 3.75 -6.63
CA PRO A 71 2.79 5.10 -6.25
C PRO A 71 1.72 5.65 -7.23
N GLY A 72 0.58 4.99 -7.28
CA GLY A 72 -0.54 5.34 -8.14
C GLY A 72 -1.66 4.31 -8.06
N PRO A 73 -2.76 4.52 -8.80
CA PRO A 73 -3.90 3.60 -8.80
C PRO A 73 -3.55 2.26 -9.44
N VAL A 74 -3.95 1.18 -8.77
CA VAL A 74 -3.78 -0.21 -9.20
C VAL A 74 -5.14 -0.88 -9.23
N LEU A 75 -5.49 -1.48 -10.36
CA LEU A 75 -6.72 -2.25 -10.53
C LEU A 75 -6.37 -3.67 -11.02
N HIS A 76 -6.90 -4.67 -10.35
CA HIS A 76 -6.61 -6.09 -10.66
C HIS A 76 -5.10 -6.39 -10.78
N GLY A 77 -4.31 -5.85 -9.85
CA GLY A 77 -2.87 -6.05 -9.80
C GLY A 77 -2.07 -5.37 -10.92
N LYS A 78 -2.65 -4.38 -11.61
CA LYS A 78 -2.01 -3.65 -12.73
C LYS A 78 -2.12 -2.14 -12.52
N PRO A 79 -1.07 -1.36 -12.84
CA PRO A 79 -1.17 0.09 -12.89
C PRO A 79 -2.19 0.53 -13.95
N VAL A 80 -3.07 1.46 -13.61
CA VAL A 80 -4.06 2.03 -14.54
C VAL A 80 -3.73 3.45 -14.97
N ALA A 81 -2.71 4.05 -14.38
CA ALA A 81 -2.15 5.35 -14.76
C ALA A 81 -0.64 5.36 -14.58
N GLU A 82 0.05 6.20 -15.32
CA GLU A 82 1.48 6.44 -15.14
C GLU A 82 1.75 7.18 -13.83
N PRO A 83 2.85 6.88 -13.12
CA PRO A 83 3.17 7.53 -11.85
C PRO A 83 3.65 8.97 -12.08
N LYS A 84 3.16 9.93 -11.28
CA LYS A 84 3.42 11.36 -11.46
C LYS A 84 4.89 11.76 -11.35
N ASN A 85 5.66 11.06 -10.52
CA ASN A 85 7.04 11.43 -10.14
C ASN A 85 8.11 10.46 -10.66
N LEU A 86 7.74 9.60 -11.60
CA LEU A 86 8.63 8.61 -12.22
C LEU A 86 8.55 8.70 -13.75
N GLY A 87 9.45 8.01 -14.44
CA GLY A 87 9.38 7.85 -15.89
C GLY A 87 8.19 6.95 -16.30
N GLY A 88 7.85 6.97 -17.57
CA GLY A 88 6.70 6.23 -18.11
C GLY A 88 6.94 4.73 -18.32
N GLY A 89 5.95 4.10 -18.97
CA GLY A 89 6.00 2.69 -19.36
C GLY A 89 5.64 1.72 -18.24
N TRP A 90 4.80 2.14 -17.29
CA TRP A 90 4.29 1.31 -16.20
C TRP A 90 2.96 0.65 -16.58
N VAL A 91 2.08 1.40 -17.27
CA VAL A 91 0.81 0.87 -17.76
C VAL A 91 1.07 -0.16 -18.85
N GLY A 92 0.47 -1.34 -18.71
CA GLY A 92 0.66 -2.45 -19.67
C GLY A 92 1.99 -3.20 -19.57
N PHE A 93 2.90 -2.82 -18.65
CA PHE A 93 4.16 -3.54 -18.47
C PHE A 93 3.96 -4.90 -17.81
N ASP A 94 4.55 -5.94 -18.39
CA ASP A 94 4.47 -7.31 -17.85
C ASP A 94 5.55 -7.55 -16.79
N PHE A 95 5.21 -7.23 -15.54
CA PHE A 95 6.10 -7.43 -14.39
C PHE A 95 6.39 -8.92 -14.13
N ARG A 96 5.42 -9.83 -14.36
CA ARG A 96 5.62 -11.28 -14.16
C ARG A 96 6.69 -11.82 -15.10
N LYS A 97 6.60 -11.47 -16.38
CA LYS A 97 7.61 -11.84 -17.39
C LYS A 97 8.96 -11.21 -17.07
N ALA A 98 9.01 -9.95 -16.67
CA ALA A 98 10.24 -9.21 -16.41
C ALA A 98 10.99 -9.72 -15.17
N PHE A 99 10.29 -10.03 -14.07
CA PHE A 99 10.86 -10.65 -12.87
C PHE A 99 11.08 -12.16 -13.03
N ARG A 100 10.42 -12.83 -13.99
CA ARG A 100 10.34 -14.29 -14.12
C ARG A 100 9.85 -14.97 -12.85
N LYS A 101 8.91 -14.33 -12.16
CA LYS A 101 8.31 -14.77 -10.89
C LYS A 101 6.86 -14.32 -10.83
N PRO A 102 6.00 -14.99 -10.03
CA PRO A 102 4.68 -14.45 -9.71
C PRO A 102 4.82 -13.08 -9.06
N VAL A 103 3.97 -12.13 -9.47
CA VAL A 103 3.95 -10.75 -8.97
C VAL A 103 2.55 -10.42 -8.49
N LYS A 104 2.43 -9.87 -7.29
CA LYS A 104 1.26 -9.15 -6.80
C LYS A 104 1.61 -7.67 -6.68
N MET A 105 0.71 -6.80 -7.15
CA MET A 105 0.89 -5.35 -7.09
C MET A 105 -0.34 -4.71 -6.47
N VAL A 106 -0.09 -3.78 -5.56
CA VAL A 106 -1.09 -2.91 -4.95
C VAL A 106 -0.56 -1.48 -4.91
N ASN A 107 -1.43 -0.51 -4.63
CA ASN A 107 -1.01 0.85 -4.31
C ASN A 107 -0.08 0.86 -3.07
N ASP A 108 0.85 1.81 -3.00
CA ASP A 108 1.84 1.92 -1.91
C ASP A 108 1.19 2.16 -0.53
N ALA A 109 0.10 2.94 -0.48
CA ALA A 109 -0.67 3.13 0.76
C ALA A 109 -1.37 1.84 1.19
N ALA A 110 -1.93 1.08 0.25
CA ALA A 110 -2.53 -0.22 0.51
C ALA A 110 -1.50 -1.24 1.05
N MET A 111 -0.27 -1.22 0.52
CA MET A 111 0.79 -2.08 1.02
C MET A 111 1.21 -1.69 2.45
N GLN A 112 1.31 -0.38 2.76
CA GLN A 112 1.57 0.10 4.11
C GLN A 112 0.42 -0.22 5.08
N ALA A 113 -0.83 -0.13 4.61
CA ALA A 113 -2.02 -0.51 5.38
C ALA A 113 -1.96 -1.97 5.81
N LEU A 114 -1.68 -2.88 4.88
CA LEU A 114 -1.54 -4.31 5.19
C LEU A 114 -0.48 -4.59 6.26
N GLY A 115 0.65 -3.92 6.19
CA GLY A 115 1.71 -4.08 7.19
C GLY A 115 1.33 -3.52 8.56
N SER A 116 0.42 -2.55 8.58
CA SER A 116 -0.07 -1.91 9.81
C SER A 116 -1.26 -2.63 10.44
N TYR A 117 -1.91 -3.53 9.70
CA TYR A 117 -3.17 -4.16 10.08
C TYR A 117 -3.02 -5.11 11.29
N ARG A 118 -3.97 -5.02 12.23
CA ARG A 118 -4.00 -5.79 13.48
C ARG A 118 -5.31 -6.55 13.71
N GLY A 119 -6.29 -6.41 12.81
CA GLY A 119 -7.61 -7.02 12.91
C GLY A 119 -8.74 -5.98 12.79
N GLY A 120 -9.98 -6.46 12.64
CA GLY A 120 -11.18 -5.63 12.58
C GLY A 120 -11.25 -4.70 11.37
N ARG A 121 -11.90 -3.56 11.53
CA ARG A 121 -12.08 -2.55 10.48
C ARG A 121 -11.06 -1.41 10.67
N MET A 122 -10.02 -1.40 9.85
CA MET A 122 -8.92 -0.45 9.94
C MET A 122 -8.89 0.50 8.72
N LEU A 123 -8.91 1.81 8.98
CA LEU A 123 -8.67 2.86 7.98
C LEU A 123 -7.20 3.27 8.01
N PHE A 124 -6.53 3.25 6.86
CA PHE A 124 -5.19 3.80 6.68
C PHE A 124 -5.25 5.14 5.94
N LEU A 125 -4.57 6.15 6.48
CA LEU A 125 -4.42 7.48 5.89
C LEU A 125 -2.93 7.84 5.80
N GLY A 126 -2.40 7.84 4.59
CA GLY A 126 -1.00 8.17 4.30
C GLY A 126 -0.79 9.66 4.07
N LEU A 127 -0.32 10.40 5.07
CA LEU A 127 -0.04 11.84 5.02
C LEU A 127 1.33 12.07 4.37
N GLY A 128 1.37 12.14 3.05
CA GLY A 128 2.57 12.29 2.25
C GLY A 128 2.54 13.54 1.37
N THR A 129 3.01 13.41 0.14
CA THR A 129 2.83 14.42 -0.92
C THR A 129 1.34 14.66 -1.15
N GLY A 130 0.57 13.58 -1.23
CA GLY A 130 -0.88 13.57 -1.26
C GLY A 130 -1.49 12.94 -0.01
N LEU A 131 -2.65 12.32 -0.17
CA LEU A 131 -3.36 11.52 0.81
C LEU A 131 -3.58 10.10 0.27
N GLY A 132 -2.73 9.16 0.64
CA GLY A 132 -2.95 7.75 0.34
C GLY A 132 -4.00 7.16 1.26
N THR A 133 -4.86 6.27 0.76
CA THR A 133 -5.96 5.72 1.56
C THR A 133 -6.18 4.24 1.26
N ALA A 134 -6.50 3.46 2.29
CA ALA A 134 -6.92 2.07 2.18
C ALA A 134 -7.83 1.70 3.37
N LEU A 135 -8.79 0.83 3.14
CA LEU A 135 -9.62 0.22 4.17
C LEU A 135 -9.31 -1.28 4.23
N ILE A 136 -9.22 -1.82 5.43
CA ILE A 136 -9.14 -3.28 5.62
C ILE A 136 -10.26 -3.68 6.57
N VAL A 137 -11.07 -4.62 6.13
CA VAL A 137 -12.19 -5.17 6.90
C VAL A 137 -12.01 -6.67 7.00
N ASP A 138 -11.78 -7.17 8.22
CA ASP A 138 -11.63 -8.61 8.49
C ASP A 138 -10.62 -9.32 7.56
N GLY A 139 -9.48 -8.66 7.31
CA GLY A 139 -8.42 -9.18 6.45
C GLY A 139 -8.62 -8.91 4.95
N VAL A 140 -9.76 -8.34 4.53
CA VAL A 140 -9.99 -7.97 3.12
C VAL A 140 -9.49 -6.55 2.88
N LEU A 141 -8.53 -6.41 1.98
CA LEU A 141 -7.97 -5.12 1.59
C LEU A 141 -8.80 -4.47 0.49
N GLU A 142 -9.30 -3.27 0.77
CA GLU A 142 -10.04 -2.42 -0.17
C GLU A 142 -9.22 -1.14 -0.43
N PRO A 143 -8.46 -1.07 -1.54
CA PRO A 143 -7.78 0.15 -1.95
C PRO A 143 -8.80 1.25 -2.26
N MET A 144 -8.52 2.49 -1.81
CA MET A 144 -9.42 3.62 -2.01
C MET A 144 -8.69 4.84 -2.56
N GLU A 145 -9.38 5.65 -3.33
CA GLU A 145 -8.91 6.94 -3.88
C GLU A 145 -9.82 8.09 -3.41
N ILE A 146 -9.98 8.23 -2.09
CA ILE A 146 -10.84 9.27 -1.49
C ILE A 146 -10.14 10.63 -1.37
N ALA A 147 -8.86 10.73 -1.69
CA ALA A 147 -8.07 11.95 -1.64
C ALA A 147 -8.69 13.12 -2.41
N HIS A 148 -9.33 12.81 -3.54
CA HIS A 148 -9.90 13.80 -4.45
C HIS A 148 -11.38 14.14 -4.17
N LEU A 149 -11.99 13.54 -3.15
CA LEU A 149 -13.33 13.91 -2.73
C LEU A 149 -13.37 15.38 -2.26
N PRO A 150 -14.48 16.09 -2.53
CA PRO A 150 -14.68 17.47 -2.06
C PRO A 150 -14.61 17.56 -0.53
N TYR A 151 -13.94 18.60 -0.03
CA TYR A 151 -13.85 18.86 1.41
C TYR A 151 -14.34 20.27 1.74
N ARG A 152 -13.54 21.31 1.54
CA ARG A 152 -13.92 22.68 1.89
C ARG A 152 -13.49 23.68 0.79
N LYS A 153 -14.32 24.71 0.59
CA LYS A 153 -14.00 25.84 -0.33
C LYS A 153 -13.59 25.39 -1.73
N GLY A 154 -14.29 24.42 -2.29
CA GLY A 154 -14.01 23.87 -3.63
C GLY A 154 -12.70 23.10 -3.75
N ARG A 155 -12.08 22.68 -2.62
CA ARG A 155 -10.84 21.91 -2.59
C ARG A 155 -11.09 20.51 -2.00
N THR A 156 -10.18 19.60 -2.27
CA THR A 156 -10.27 18.19 -1.88
C THR A 156 -9.65 17.92 -0.49
N TYR A 157 -9.84 16.71 0.03
CA TYR A 157 -9.12 16.26 1.23
C TYR A 157 -7.61 16.40 1.07
N GLU A 158 -7.04 15.96 -0.07
CA GLU A 158 -5.62 16.06 -0.35
C GLU A 158 -5.09 17.49 -0.28
N ASP A 159 -5.84 18.46 -0.82
CA ASP A 159 -5.47 19.86 -0.81
C ASP A 159 -5.34 20.45 0.60
N TYR A 160 -5.93 19.81 1.59
CA TYR A 160 -5.89 20.24 2.99
C TYR A 160 -4.93 19.43 3.84
N VAL A 161 -4.84 18.12 3.66
CA VAL A 161 -4.05 17.25 4.55
C VAL A 161 -2.75 16.73 3.92
N GLY A 162 -2.57 16.85 2.61
CA GLY A 162 -1.29 16.60 1.93
C GLY A 162 -0.26 17.70 2.15
N ILE A 163 0.92 17.55 1.52
CA ILE A 163 2.04 18.51 1.69
C ILE A 163 1.66 19.93 1.29
N ARG A 164 0.86 20.11 0.22
CA ARG A 164 0.39 21.44 -0.23
C ARG A 164 -0.46 22.13 0.83
N GLY A 165 -1.32 21.38 1.51
CA GLY A 165 -2.11 21.86 2.63
C GLY A 165 -1.25 22.29 3.80
N LEU A 166 -0.26 21.49 4.16
CA LEU A 166 0.70 21.80 5.23
C LEU A 166 1.50 23.09 4.94
N GLN A 167 1.99 23.25 3.72
CA GLN A 167 2.74 24.43 3.29
C GLN A 167 1.88 25.70 3.30
N ARG A 168 0.65 25.62 2.76
CA ARG A 168 -0.28 26.74 2.64
C ARG A 168 -0.86 27.19 3.98
N LEU A 169 -1.19 26.27 4.87
CA LEU A 169 -1.95 26.54 6.10
C LEU A 169 -1.07 26.69 7.34
N GLY A 170 0.16 26.20 7.27
CA GLY A 170 1.05 26.02 8.42
C GLY A 170 0.62 24.87 9.34
N LYS A 171 1.55 24.41 10.18
CA LYS A 171 1.36 23.20 11.02
C LYS A 171 0.09 23.23 11.87
N LYS A 172 -0.18 24.36 12.57
CA LYS A 172 -1.31 24.47 13.51
C LYS A 172 -2.68 24.28 12.84
N LYS A 173 -2.91 24.93 11.69
CA LYS A 173 -4.17 24.81 10.95
C LYS A 173 -4.26 23.45 10.23
N TRP A 174 -3.14 22.99 9.66
CA TRP A 174 -3.05 21.69 9.00
C TRP A 174 -3.44 20.54 9.95
N ARG A 175 -2.92 20.52 11.18
CA ARG A 175 -3.26 19.53 12.21
C ARG A 175 -4.75 19.47 12.53
N ARG A 176 -5.42 20.64 12.58
CA ARG A 176 -6.88 20.70 12.80
C ARG A 176 -7.63 20.04 11.65
N HIS A 177 -7.19 20.29 10.41
CA HIS A 177 -7.80 19.63 9.24
C HIS A 177 -7.52 18.14 9.21
N VAL A 178 -6.34 17.70 9.63
CA VAL A 178 -6.06 16.25 9.76
C VAL A 178 -7.01 15.63 10.78
N ALA A 179 -7.18 16.23 11.94
CA ALA A 179 -8.10 15.73 12.97
C ALA A 179 -9.54 15.65 12.46
N ASP A 180 -10.01 16.70 11.78
CA ASP A 180 -11.36 16.77 11.21
C ASP A 180 -11.57 15.69 10.12
N VAL A 181 -10.61 15.50 9.22
CA VAL A 181 -10.67 14.48 8.17
C VAL A 181 -10.63 13.07 8.76
N VAL A 182 -9.77 12.82 9.74
CA VAL A 182 -9.71 11.53 10.45
C VAL A 182 -11.05 11.23 11.11
N GLN A 183 -11.62 12.17 11.85
CA GLN A 183 -12.89 11.98 12.52
C GLN A 183 -14.03 11.73 11.53
N THR A 184 -14.10 12.53 10.46
CA THR A 184 -15.15 12.39 9.42
C THR A 184 -15.08 11.03 8.75
N LEU A 185 -13.89 10.61 8.32
CA LEU A 185 -13.71 9.34 7.60
C LEU A 185 -13.85 8.13 8.52
N ALA A 186 -13.32 8.21 9.75
CA ALA A 186 -13.48 7.14 10.72
C ALA A 186 -14.96 6.87 11.04
N THR A 187 -15.74 7.94 11.25
CA THR A 187 -17.18 7.82 11.48
C THR A 187 -17.93 7.29 10.26
N ALA A 188 -17.65 7.84 9.07
CA ALA A 188 -18.36 7.45 7.85
C ALA A 188 -18.07 6.00 7.42
N LEU A 189 -16.88 5.49 7.72
CA LEU A 189 -16.43 4.13 7.38
C LEU A 189 -16.53 3.16 8.56
N GLU A 190 -17.04 3.63 9.72
CA GLU A 190 -17.14 2.83 10.96
C GLU A 190 -15.79 2.18 11.34
N ALA A 191 -14.69 2.93 11.18
CA ALA A 191 -13.37 2.42 11.44
C ALA A 191 -13.07 2.31 12.93
N GLU A 192 -12.66 1.13 13.37
CA GLU A 192 -12.29 0.83 14.77
C GLU A 192 -10.85 1.27 15.09
N ASP A 193 -9.99 1.24 14.07
CA ASP A 193 -8.57 1.60 14.15
C ASP A 193 -8.21 2.52 12.97
N VAL A 194 -7.56 3.65 13.23
CA VAL A 194 -7.07 4.55 12.19
C VAL A 194 -5.55 4.62 12.24
N VAL A 195 -4.90 4.28 11.14
CA VAL A 195 -3.45 4.35 11.02
C VAL A 195 -3.04 5.55 10.21
N LEU A 196 -2.25 6.43 10.81
CA LEU A 196 -1.70 7.62 10.15
C LEU A 196 -0.27 7.33 9.70
N GLY A 197 -0.09 7.07 8.41
CA GLY A 197 1.21 6.83 7.78
C GLY A 197 1.73 8.04 7.01
N GLY A 198 2.81 7.82 6.25
CA GLY A 198 3.45 8.85 5.44
C GLY A 198 4.37 9.79 6.23
N GLY A 199 5.27 10.48 5.51
CA GLY A 199 6.33 11.28 6.11
C GLY A 199 5.85 12.47 6.95
N ASN A 200 4.63 12.99 6.69
CA ASN A 200 4.07 14.12 7.42
C ASN A 200 3.32 13.70 8.70
N ALA A 201 2.97 12.44 8.90
CA ALA A 201 2.29 11.97 10.10
C ALA A 201 3.09 12.30 11.39
N LYS A 202 4.42 12.23 11.32
CA LYS A 202 5.32 12.58 12.43
C LYS A 202 5.27 14.07 12.85
N LYS A 203 4.57 14.92 12.09
CA LYS A 203 4.40 16.35 12.41
C LYS A 203 3.15 16.63 13.25
N LEU A 204 2.39 15.59 13.58
CA LEU A 204 1.26 15.67 14.51
C LEU A 204 1.80 15.69 15.95
N ASP A 205 1.36 16.65 16.77
CA ASP A 205 1.72 16.72 18.19
C ASP A 205 0.85 15.79 19.02
N THR A 206 -0.44 15.73 18.66
CA THR A 206 -1.46 14.87 19.27
C THR A 206 -2.16 14.09 18.18
N LEU A 207 -2.51 12.86 18.45
CA LEU A 207 -3.26 12.03 17.53
C LEU A 207 -4.76 12.18 17.79
N PRO A 208 -5.60 12.17 16.74
CA PRO A 208 -7.06 12.07 16.90
C PRO A 208 -7.44 10.80 17.67
N PRO A 209 -8.63 10.76 18.31
CA PRO A 209 -9.14 9.55 18.94
C PRO A 209 -9.11 8.36 17.99
N HIS A 210 -8.82 7.17 18.52
CA HIS A 210 -8.71 5.92 17.77
C HIS A 210 -7.62 5.91 16.66
N ALA A 211 -6.76 6.95 16.59
CA ALA A 211 -5.68 7.01 15.62
C ALA A 211 -4.34 6.66 16.26
N ARG A 212 -3.49 5.97 15.50
CA ARG A 212 -2.09 5.67 15.84
C ARG A 212 -1.16 5.97 14.67
N LEU A 213 0.11 6.15 14.96
CA LEU A 213 1.12 6.28 13.92
C LEU A 213 1.42 4.92 13.29
N GLY A 214 1.51 4.90 11.97
CA GLY A 214 2.11 3.81 11.22
C GLY A 214 3.62 4.00 11.12
N ASP A 215 4.32 2.90 10.77
CA ASP A 215 5.74 2.92 10.43
C ASP A 215 5.91 2.72 8.91
N ASN A 216 6.85 3.44 8.30
CA ASN A 216 7.17 3.27 6.88
C ASN A 216 7.78 1.88 6.59
N ALA A 217 8.37 1.21 7.60
CA ALA A 217 8.80 -0.18 7.48
C ALA A 217 7.63 -1.15 7.27
N ASN A 218 6.40 -0.73 7.59
CA ASN A 218 5.19 -1.53 7.37
C ASN A 218 4.92 -1.80 5.89
N ALA A 219 5.46 -1.02 4.95
CA ALA A 219 5.40 -1.33 3.53
C ALA A 219 5.97 -2.73 3.22
N PHE A 220 7.10 -3.10 3.84
CA PHE A 220 7.68 -4.43 3.65
C PHE A 220 6.87 -5.52 4.32
N ALA A 221 6.41 -5.28 5.56
CA ALA A 221 5.53 -6.22 6.25
C ALA A 221 4.24 -6.48 5.45
N GLY A 222 3.65 -5.43 4.87
CA GLY A 222 2.50 -5.53 3.99
C GLY A 222 2.81 -6.29 2.70
N GLY A 223 3.95 -6.00 2.08
CA GLY A 223 4.41 -6.74 0.91
C GLY A 223 4.56 -8.24 1.18
N PHE A 224 5.03 -8.63 2.36
CA PHE A 224 5.10 -10.05 2.75
C PHE A 224 3.71 -10.65 2.97
N ARG A 225 2.80 -9.91 3.61
CA ARG A 225 1.41 -10.33 3.87
C ARG A 225 0.54 -10.47 2.63
N LEU A 226 0.87 -9.81 1.51
CA LEU A 226 0.14 -9.99 0.24
C LEU A 226 0.08 -11.45 -0.24
N TRP A 227 0.93 -12.31 0.28
CA TRP A 227 1.01 -13.74 -0.08
C TRP A 227 0.50 -14.65 1.03
N ASP A 228 -0.03 -14.09 2.12
CA ASP A 228 -0.67 -14.86 3.18
C ASP A 228 -2.10 -15.23 2.74
N ASP A 229 -2.48 -16.49 2.89
CA ASP A 229 -3.79 -17.00 2.48
C ASP A 229 -4.95 -16.40 3.30
N ALA A 230 -4.64 -15.80 4.46
CA ALA A 230 -5.61 -15.10 5.31
C ALA A 230 -5.96 -13.69 4.81
N ILE A 231 -5.26 -13.15 3.80
CA ILE A 231 -5.50 -11.83 3.23
C ILE A 231 -6.18 -12.01 1.88
N ALA A 232 -7.50 -11.83 1.86
CA ALA A 232 -8.28 -11.87 0.63
C ALA A 232 -8.35 -10.50 -0.06
N GLY A 233 -8.56 -10.46 -1.37
CA GLY A 233 -8.96 -9.27 -2.13
C GLY A 233 -7.83 -8.49 -2.82
N ALA A 234 -6.58 -8.58 -2.41
CA ALA A 234 -5.52 -7.78 -3.01
C ALA A 234 -4.69 -8.56 -4.04
N GLY A 235 -4.84 -8.21 -5.30
CA GLY A 235 -3.85 -8.52 -6.35
C GLY A 235 -4.03 -9.83 -7.12
N ASP A 236 -5.05 -10.61 -6.84
CA ASP A 236 -5.40 -11.75 -7.68
C ASP A 236 -6.36 -11.28 -8.77
N GLY A 237 -5.92 -11.32 -10.02
CA GLY A 237 -6.75 -10.98 -11.19
C GLY A 237 -7.85 -12.02 -11.48
N GLU A 238 -8.29 -12.77 -10.49
CA GLU A 238 -9.43 -13.67 -10.60
C GLU A 238 -10.73 -12.87 -10.45
N ARG A 239 -11.56 -12.98 -11.47
CA ARG A 239 -12.88 -12.35 -11.51
C ARG A 239 -13.72 -12.87 -10.36
N LEU A 240 -14.33 -11.95 -9.61
CA LEU A 240 -15.50 -12.31 -8.81
C LEU A 240 -16.50 -13.03 -9.70
N PRO A 241 -17.15 -14.12 -9.23
CA PRO A 241 -18.19 -14.77 -9.99
C PRO A 241 -19.28 -13.75 -10.35
N PRO A 242 -19.89 -13.84 -11.55
CA PRO A 242 -20.89 -12.88 -11.98
C PRO A 242 -22.05 -12.88 -10.96
N ARG A 243 -22.48 -11.68 -10.55
CA ARG A 243 -23.64 -11.53 -9.66
C ARG A 243 -24.82 -12.30 -10.24
N PRO A 244 -25.56 -13.08 -9.44
CA PRO A 244 -26.75 -13.74 -9.92
C PRO A 244 -27.72 -12.68 -10.45
N LYS A 245 -28.21 -12.90 -11.68
CA LYS A 245 -29.25 -12.02 -12.27
C LYS A 245 -30.45 -12.04 -11.35
N ARG A 246 -30.85 -10.87 -10.84
CA ARG A 246 -32.14 -10.72 -10.15
C ARG A 246 -33.23 -11.10 -11.15
N ARG A 247 -34.05 -12.08 -10.78
CA ARG A 247 -35.31 -12.38 -11.47
C ARG A 247 -36.36 -11.34 -11.07
#